data_36bad94d12b33f620eae9c27b65e407d
#
_entry.id   36bad94d12b33f620eae9c27b65e407d
#
_cell.length_a   1.000
_cell.length_b   1.000
_cell.length_c   1.000
_cell.angle_alpha   90.00
_cell.angle_beta   90.00
_cell.angle_gamma   90.00
#
_symmetry.space_group_name_H-M   'P 1'
#
loop_
_entity.id
_entity.type
_entity.pdbx_description
1 polymer ?
#
loop_
_entity_poly.entity_id
_entity_poly.type
_entity_poly.pdbx_seq_one_letter_code
_entity_poly.pdbx_strand_id
1 'polypeptide(L)'
;YGLLFLFVYLILLIGLRYEVGGDTINYMGDYDWRVPLSQYKLSFNDKFQPGYIILCSLGKSISPDFYVFQLIHSALLNTLLFLFIKNNTKYVYTSLGIIFLTCYFYFSTEILRESIAVLIFSLNYKNLINRRWLSYYTGVLLCFMFHLSAIFLVIIPFLRWIRFNAVFIFLVFIELLLVLNFRNLLINISSILSIDLINSYIDETSHGLLADLMNLLRSFIIPTTFALMIKKGLKRKMPFENMIAIFSLIGLLGFFNPIIFGRLTNYFILFFSLSIATIIVDLLRSKRYIIRNYATIIIIIIAISYGSSYIMYKRYTLWYPYCSIFSAKHIEREYLNKTLLNR
;
A
#
# COMPACT_ATOMS: atom_id res chain seq x y z
N TYR A 1 -14.72 -23.97 -0.53
CA TYR A 1 -13.83 -24.29 -1.66
C TYR A 1 -13.46 -23.02 -2.46
N GLY A 2 -14.41 -22.13 -2.83
CA GLY A 2 -14.14 -20.95 -3.67
C GLY A 2 -13.10 -19.98 -3.11
N LEU A 3 -13.06 -19.77 -1.78
CA LEU A 3 -12.06 -18.90 -1.14
C LEU A 3 -10.65 -19.51 -1.20
N LEU A 4 -10.54 -20.82 -1.02
CA LEU A 4 -9.27 -21.53 -1.14
C LEU A 4 -8.75 -21.47 -2.59
N PHE A 5 -9.66 -21.65 -3.57
CA PHE A 5 -9.31 -21.51 -4.99
C PHE A 5 -8.76 -20.13 -5.29
N LEU A 6 -9.45 -19.06 -4.87
CA LEU A 6 -8.97 -17.68 -5.06
C LEU A 6 -7.61 -17.44 -4.36
N PHE A 7 -7.43 -17.97 -3.16
CA PHE A 7 -6.17 -17.85 -2.44
C PHE A 7 -5.01 -18.47 -3.23
N VAL A 8 -5.17 -19.72 -3.67
CA VAL A 8 -4.15 -20.42 -4.47
C VAL A 8 -3.95 -19.72 -5.82
N TYR A 9 -5.03 -19.32 -6.49
CA TYR A 9 -4.96 -18.58 -7.76
C TYR A 9 -4.14 -17.29 -7.64
N LEU A 10 -4.36 -16.49 -6.60
CA LEU A 10 -3.61 -15.23 -6.40
C LEU A 10 -2.13 -15.48 -6.07
N ILE A 11 -1.83 -16.54 -5.31
CA ILE A 11 -0.43 -16.95 -5.06
C ILE A 11 0.26 -17.30 -6.38
N LEU A 12 -0.38 -18.11 -7.22
CA LEU A 12 0.20 -18.53 -8.50
C LEU A 12 0.29 -17.37 -9.49
N LEU A 13 -0.76 -16.53 -9.58
CA LEU A 13 -0.79 -15.36 -10.45
C LEU A 13 0.40 -14.43 -10.20
N ILE A 14 0.72 -14.16 -8.94
CA ILE A 14 1.81 -13.25 -8.58
C ILE A 14 3.14 -13.99 -8.48
N GLY A 15 3.13 -15.23 -7.96
CA GLY A 15 4.35 -16.00 -7.73
C GLY A 15 5.01 -16.53 -9.01
N LEU A 16 4.22 -16.79 -10.05
CA LEU A 16 4.71 -17.34 -11.32
C LEU A 16 4.85 -16.28 -12.44
N ARG A 17 4.81 -14.99 -12.11
CA ARG A 17 5.02 -13.93 -13.09
C ARG A 17 6.48 -13.87 -13.55
N TYR A 18 6.70 -13.61 -14.84
CA TYR A 18 8.01 -13.41 -15.43
C TYR A 18 8.25 -11.93 -15.69
N GLU A 19 9.16 -11.31 -14.93
CA GLU A 19 9.56 -9.91 -15.07
C GLU A 19 8.39 -8.89 -15.16
N VAL A 20 7.26 -9.20 -14.55
CA VAL A 20 6.11 -8.30 -14.45
C VAL A 20 6.22 -7.47 -13.16
N GLY A 21 6.16 -6.15 -13.30
CA GLY A 21 6.35 -5.17 -12.23
C GLY A 21 7.62 -4.34 -12.42
N GLY A 22 7.53 -3.01 -12.17
CA GLY A 22 8.62 -2.07 -12.45
C GLY A 22 9.88 -2.34 -11.64
N ASP A 23 9.75 -2.76 -10.39
CA ASP A 23 10.88 -3.04 -9.51
C ASP A 23 11.34 -4.50 -9.54
N THR A 24 10.70 -5.37 -10.31
CA THR A 24 11.01 -6.81 -10.31
C THR A 24 12.46 -7.08 -10.69
N ILE A 25 13.00 -6.41 -11.72
CA ILE A 25 14.38 -6.58 -12.16
C ILE A 25 15.37 -6.14 -11.07
N ASN A 26 15.07 -5.05 -10.36
CA ASN A 26 15.90 -4.58 -9.24
C ASN A 26 15.92 -5.60 -8.10
N TYR A 27 14.77 -6.23 -7.81
CA TYR A 27 14.69 -7.28 -6.80
C TYR A 27 15.41 -8.57 -7.23
N MET A 28 15.35 -8.93 -8.52
CA MET A 28 16.13 -10.05 -9.06
C MET A 28 17.63 -9.82 -8.89
N GLY A 29 18.13 -8.65 -9.34
CA GLY A 29 19.54 -8.30 -9.19
C GLY A 29 20.00 -8.28 -7.74
N ASP A 30 19.17 -7.76 -6.81
CA ASP A 30 19.49 -7.81 -5.37
C ASP A 30 19.51 -9.26 -4.84
N TYR A 31 18.56 -10.10 -5.26
CA TYR A 31 18.51 -11.50 -4.83
C TYR A 31 19.72 -12.30 -5.28
N ASP A 32 20.30 -12.02 -6.44
CA ASP A 32 21.47 -12.73 -6.96
C ASP A 32 22.69 -12.58 -6.03
N TRP A 33 22.83 -11.42 -5.39
CA TRP A 33 23.90 -11.15 -4.41
C TRP A 33 23.62 -11.72 -3.01
N ARG A 34 22.41 -12.22 -2.73
CA ARG A 34 22.07 -12.77 -1.42
C ARG A 34 22.66 -14.16 -1.23
N VAL A 35 23.03 -14.44 0.01
CA VAL A 35 23.58 -15.73 0.43
C VAL A 35 22.54 -16.56 1.19
N PRO A 36 22.63 -17.90 1.19
CA PRO A 36 21.80 -18.76 2.02
C PRO A 36 21.88 -18.37 3.51
N LEU A 37 20.82 -18.70 4.27
CA LEU A 37 20.73 -18.33 5.69
C LEU A 37 21.90 -18.85 6.53
N SER A 38 22.46 -20.01 6.19
CA SER A 38 23.63 -20.59 6.86
C SER A 38 24.91 -19.74 6.75
N GLN A 39 24.98 -18.88 5.73
CA GLN A 39 26.12 -17.98 5.46
C GLN A 39 25.79 -16.53 5.80
N TYR A 40 24.52 -16.24 6.15
CA TYR A 40 24.08 -14.88 6.43
C TYR A 40 24.73 -14.35 7.73
N LYS A 41 25.32 -13.15 7.62
CA LYS A 41 25.80 -12.37 8.75
C LYS A 41 25.01 -11.06 8.83
N LEU A 42 24.48 -10.74 10.00
CA LEU A 42 23.77 -9.48 10.20
C LEU A 42 24.72 -8.32 9.95
N SER A 43 24.39 -7.46 8.97
CA SER A 43 25.10 -6.23 8.68
C SER A 43 24.11 -5.06 8.74
N PHE A 44 24.51 -3.98 9.39
CA PHE A 44 23.72 -2.73 9.43
C PHE A 44 24.03 -1.80 8.23
N ASN A 45 25.02 -2.16 7.41
CA ASN A 45 25.42 -1.39 6.21
C ASN A 45 24.69 -1.86 4.95
N ASP A 46 23.76 -2.82 5.05
CA ASP A 46 22.99 -3.27 3.92
C ASP A 46 21.99 -2.20 3.45
N LYS A 47 21.81 -2.12 2.13
CA LYS A 47 20.81 -1.24 1.49
C LYS A 47 19.40 -1.50 1.99
N PHE A 48 19.08 -2.74 2.36
CA PHE A 48 17.74 -3.16 2.74
C PHE A 48 17.67 -3.58 4.22
N GLN A 49 16.47 -3.53 4.78
CA GLN A 49 16.22 -3.87 6.17
C GLN A 49 16.39 -5.37 6.43
N PRO A 50 16.84 -5.75 7.64
CA PRO A 50 17.27 -7.12 7.95
C PRO A 50 16.16 -8.17 7.79
N GLY A 51 14.91 -7.85 8.06
CA GLY A 51 13.80 -8.80 7.91
C GLY A 51 13.58 -9.22 6.45
N TYR A 52 13.71 -8.28 5.51
CA TYR A 52 13.64 -8.61 4.09
C TYR A 52 14.85 -9.43 3.65
N ILE A 53 16.05 -9.08 4.11
CA ILE A 53 17.28 -9.83 3.78
C ILE A 53 17.20 -11.27 4.30
N ILE A 54 16.72 -11.46 5.53
CA ILE A 54 16.48 -12.79 6.10
C ILE A 54 15.49 -13.59 5.24
N LEU A 55 14.41 -12.95 4.77
CA LEU A 55 13.43 -13.60 3.89
C LEU A 55 14.08 -14.02 2.55
N CYS A 56 14.92 -13.17 1.96
CA CYS A 56 15.70 -13.52 0.76
C CYS A 56 16.67 -14.67 1.02
N SER A 57 17.39 -14.65 2.16
CA SER A 57 18.35 -15.70 2.55
C SER A 57 17.65 -17.04 2.82
N LEU A 58 16.45 -17.03 3.38
CA LEU A 58 15.59 -18.22 3.50
C LEU A 58 15.21 -18.76 2.11
N GLY A 59 14.76 -17.89 1.20
CA GLY A 59 14.51 -18.26 -0.19
C GLY A 59 15.74 -18.85 -0.87
N LYS A 60 16.90 -18.22 -0.70
CA LYS A 60 18.20 -18.65 -1.28
C LYS A 60 18.66 -20.00 -0.71
N SER A 61 18.27 -20.33 0.53
CA SER A 61 18.54 -21.66 1.12
C SER A 61 17.72 -22.78 0.48
N ILE A 62 16.57 -22.44 -0.14
CA ILE A 62 15.69 -23.38 -0.85
C ILE A 62 16.12 -23.49 -2.32
N SER A 63 16.35 -22.35 -2.99
CA SER A 63 16.73 -22.29 -4.40
C SER A 63 17.54 -21.03 -4.71
N PRO A 64 18.55 -21.12 -5.59
CA PRO A 64 19.22 -19.93 -6.13
C PRO A 64 18.32 -19.11 -7.05
N ASP A 65 17.25 -19.68 -7.58
CA ASP A 65 16.33 -19.04 -8.54
C ASP A 65 15.40 -18.04 -7.84
N PHE A 66 15.38 -16.79 -8.35
CA PHE A 66 14.50 -15.73 -7.88
C PHE A 66 13.02 -16.08 -7.95
N TYR A 67 12.59 -16.84 -8.95
CA TYR A 67 11.16 -17.16 -9.11
C TYR A 67 10.63 -18.07 -8.00
N VAL A 68 11.48 -18.90 -7.40
CA VAL A 68 11.13 -19.67 -6.20
C VAL A 68 10.94 -18.73 -5.00
N PHE A 69 11.84 -17.77 -4.80
CA PHE A 69 11.67 -16.73 -3.78
C PHE A 69 10.39 -15.92 -4.03
N GLN A 70 10.12 -15.52 -5.27
CA GLN A 70 8.92 -14.79 -5.66
C GLN A 70 7.64 -15.55 -5.30
N LEU A 71 7.62 -16.87 -5.49
CA LEU A 71 6.50 -17.73 -5.11
C LEU A 71 6.31 -17.76 -3.58
N ILE A 72 7.40 -17.90 -2.82
CA ILE A 72 7.39 -17.88 -1.34
C ILE A 72 6.88 -16.51 -0.85
N HIS A 73 7.40 -15.42 -1.42
CA HIS A 73 6.96 -14.06 -1.10
C HIS A 73 5.47 -13.86 -1.40
N SER A 74 5.00 -14.32 -2.56
CA SER A 74 3.59 -14.25 -2.95
C SER A 74 2.70 -15.04 -1.98
N ALA A 75 3.13 -16.22 -1.56
CA ALA A 75 2.41 -17.03 -0.57
C ALA A 75 2.32 -16.31 0.78
N LEU A 76 3.42 -15.72 1.26
CA LEU A 76 3.45 -14.94 2.50
C LEU A 76 2.53 -13.73 2.43
N LEU A 77 2.64 -12.92 1.36
CA LEU A 77 1.83 -11.72 1.14
C LEU A 77 0.33 -12.07 1.13
N ASN A 78 -0.07 -13.05 0.33
CA ASN A 78 -1.48 -13.45 0.23
C ASN A 78 -1.99 -14.05 1.55
N THR A 79 -1.16 -14.79 2.29
CA THR A 79 -1.54 -15.32 3.61
C THR A 79 -1.85 -14.18 4.59
N LEU A 80 -0.96 -13.20 4.71
CA LEU A 80 -1.17 -12.03 5.57
C LEU A 80 -2.41 -11.23 5.15
N LEU A 81 -2.61 -11.03 3.84
CA LEU A 81 -3.77 -10.33 3.29
C LEU A 81 -5.08 -11.05 3.63
N PHE A 82 -5.17 -12.36 3.38
CA PHE A 82 -6.36 -13.14 3.67
C PHE A 82 -6.66 -13.19 5.18
N LEU A 83 -5.63 -13.31 6.02
CA LEU A 83 -5.78 -13.22 7.48
C LEU A 83 -6.33 -11.84 7.88
N PHE A 84 -5.81 -10.75 7.31
CA PHE A 84 -6.31 -9.41 7.58
C PHE A 84 -7.79 -9.27 7.21
N ILE A 85 -8.17 -9.69 6.01
CA ILE A 85 -9.56 -9.61 5.53
C ILE A 85 -10.48 -10.46 6.42
N LYS A 86 -10.16 -11.73 6.63
CA LYS A 86 -10.98 -12.66 7.46
C LYS A 86 -11.17 -12.16 8.89
N ASN A 87 -10.14 -11.53 9.45
CA ASN A 87 -10.19 -11.02 10.82
C ASN A 87 -11.03 -9.74 10.98
N ASN A 88 -11.32 -9.03 9.90
CA ASN A 88 -11.90 -7.69 9.96
C ASN A 88 -13.22 -7.53 9.21
N THR A 89 -13.62 -8.48 8.35
CA THR A 89 -14.90 -8.42 7.63
C THR A 89 -15.44 -9.80 7.30
N LYS A 90 -16.77 -9.90 7.22
CA LYS A 90 -17.46 -11.09 6.70
C LYS A 90 -17.65 -11.08 5.17
N TYR A 91 -17.35 -9.96 4.53
CA TYR A 91 -17.55 -9.76 3.09
C TYR A 91 -16.25 -9.96 2.31
N VAL A 92 -15.66 -11.15 2.45
CA VAL A 92 -14.31 -11.46 1.96
C VAL A 92 -14.17 -11.24 0.46
N TYR A 93 -15.12 -11.72 -0.35
CA TYR A 93 -15.05 -11.60 -1.81
C TYR A 93 -15.13 -10.14 -2.29
N THR A 94 -16.05 -9.36 -1.73
CA THR A 94 -16.17 -7.93 -2.05
C THR A 94 -14.90 -7.18 -1.64
N SER A 95 -14.34 -7.52 -0.47
CA SER A 95 -13.10 -6.92 0.01
C SER A 95 -11.91 -7.24 -0.88
N LEU A 96 -11.77 -8.49 -1.32
CA LEU A 96 -10.74 -8.89 -2.30
C LEU A 96 -10.90 -8.13 -3.61
N GLY A 97 -12.14 -7.99 -4.15
CA GLY A 97 -12.41 -7.23 -5.37
C GLY A 97 -12.03 -5.75 -5.24
N ILE A 98 -12.36 -5.10 -4.13
CA ILE A 98 -11.97 -3.69 -3.89
C ILE A 98 -10.45 -3.55 -3.73
N ILE A 99 -9.80 -4.44 -2.96
CA ILE A 99 -8.33 -4.42 -2.79
C ILE A 99 -7.63 -4.66 -4.13
N PHE A 100 -8.16 -5.58 -4.96
CA PHE A 100 -7.65 -5.84 -6.29
C PHE A 100 -7.68 -4.57 -7.16
N LEU A 101 -8.77 -3.80 -7.10
CA LEU A 101 -8.89 -2.53 -7.81
C LEU A 101 -8.00 -1.43 -7.24
N THR A 102 -7.81 -1.37 -5.93
CA THR A 102 -7.15 -0.22 -5.28
C THR A 102 -5.64 -0.35 -5.17
N CYS A 103 -5.11 -1.51 -4.77
CA CYS A 103 -3.69 -1.62 -4.42
C CYS A 103 -3.05 -3.01 -4.63
N TYR A 104 -3.79 -4.06 -4.98
CA TYR A 104 -3.26 -5.43 -4.97
C TYR A 104 -2.03 -5.62 -5.86
N PHE A 105 -2.10 -5.20 -7.14
CA PHE A 105 -0.96 -5.35 -8.06
C PHE A 105 0.24 -4.51 -7.60
N TYR A 106 0.02 -3.27 -7.22
CA TYR A 106 1.07 -2.41 -6.71
C TYR A 106 1.80 -3.05 -5.52
N PHE A 107 1.06 -3.59 -4.55
CA PHE A 107 1.63 -4.24 -3.37
C PHE A 107 2.38 -5.53 -3.69
N SER A 108 1.90 -6.26 -4.67
CA SER A 108 2.43 -7.58 -5.00
C SER A 108 3.55 -7.57 -6.04
N THR A 109 3.76 -6.45 -6.75
CA THR A 109 4.74 -6.38 -7.84
C THR A 109 5.76 -5.26 -7.69
N GLU A 110 5.40 -4.11 -7.07
CA GLU A 110 6.28 -2.94 -6.99
C GLU A 110 6.96 -2.80 -5.62
N ILE A 111 6.20 -2.92 -4.53
CA ILE A 111 6.67 -2.60 -3.18
C ILE A 111 6.80 -3.85 -2.28
N LEU A 112 7.51 -4.88 -2.76
CA LEU A 112 7.57 -6.20 -2.10
C LEU A 112 7.92 -6.14 -0.61
N ARG A 113 8.85 -5.30 -0.22
CA ARG A 113 9.28 -5.14 1.19
C ARG A 113 8.25 -4.38 2.01
N GLU A 114 7.79 -3.25 1.48
CA GLU A 114 6.86 -2.38 2.14
C GLU A 114 5.50 -3.05 2.31
N SER A 115 5.03 -3.82 1.32
CA SER A 115 3.74 -4.52 1.39
C SER A 115 3.66 -5.51 2.55
N ILE A 116 4.76 -6.20 2.89
CA ILE A 116 4.81 -7.06 4.08
C ILE A 116 4.68 -6.22 5.35
N ALA A 117 5.42 -5.09 5.45
CA ALA A 117 5.31 -4.19 6.58
C ALA A 117 3.87 -3.64 6.74
N VAL A 118 3.23 -3.23 5.64
CA VAL A 118 1.83 -2.77 5.63
C VAL A 118 0.87 -3.84 6.13
N LEU A 119 1.03 -5.09 5.68
CA LEU A 119 0.15 -6.19 6.10
C LEU A 119 0.37 -6.59 7.56
N ILE A 120 1.61 -6.59 8.05
CA ILE A 120 1.91 -6.80 9.47
C ILE A 120 1.25 -5.70 10.32
N PHE A 121 1.38 -4.42 9.94
CA PHE A 121 0.68 -3.33 10.61
C PHE A 121 -0.83 -3.51 10.59
N SER A 122 -1.40 -3.88 9.44
CA SER A 122 -2.83 -4.10 9.30
C SER A 122 -3.36 -5.19 10.24
N LEU A 123 -2.61 -6.27 10.44
CA LEU A 123 -2.91 -7.31 11.42
C LEU A 123 -2.71 -6.82 12.86
N ASN A 124 -1.73 -5.96 13.10
CA ASN A 124 -1.42 -5.37 14.40
C ASN A 124 -2.44 -4.31 14.86
N TYR A 125 -3.33 -3.86 13.98
CA TYR A 125 -4.36 -2.86 14.28
C TYR A 125 -5.21 -3.20 15.51
N LYS A 126 -5.52 -4.48 15.76
CA LYS A 126 -6.26 -4.92 16.95
C LYS A 126 -5.52 -4.58 18.25
N ASN A 127 -4.19 -4.67 18.28
CA ASN A 127 -3.39 -4.31 19.45
C ASN A 127 -3.42 -2.79 19.69
N LEU A 128 -3.42 -1.97 18.62
CA LEU A 128 -3.59 -0.52 18.70
C LEU A 128 -4.93 -0.15 19.35
N ILE A 129 -6.03 -0.72 18.88
CA ILE A 129 -7.38 -0.41 19.40
C ILE A 129 -7.56 -0.90 20.83
N ASN A 130 -7.06 -2.09 21.15
CA ASN A 130 -7.13 -2.69 22.48
C ASN A 130 -6.10 -2.13 23.47
N ARG A 131 -5.32 -1.13 23.06
CA ARG A 131 -4.28 -0.48 23.88
C ARG A 131 -3.23 -1.47 24.43
N ARG A 132 -2.96 -2.54 23.71
CA ARG A 132 -1.92 -3.51 24.03
C ARG A 132 -0.56 -2.99 23.53
N TRP A 133 -0.01 -2.00 24.25
CA TRP A 133 1.12 -1.20 23.76
C TRP A 133 2.36 -2.03 23.46
N LEU A 134 2.72 -2.95 24.36
CA LEU A 134 3.90 -3.82 24.14
C LEU A 134 3.74 -4.61 22.84
N SER A 135 2.61 -5.30 22.65
CA SER A 135 2.33 -6.06 21.42
C SER A 135 2.27 -5.15 20.19
N TYR A 136 1.73 -3.93 20.35
CA TYR A 136 1.69 -2.97 19.26
C TYR A 136 3.10 -2.57 18.81
N TYR A 137 3.95 -2.12 19.73
CA TYR A 137 5.30 -1.67 19.39
C TYR A 137 6.22 -2.81 18.94
N THR A 138 6.04 -4.03 19.46
CA THR A 138 6.71 -5.23 18.92
C THR A 138 6.31 -5.45 17.46
N GLY A 139 5.02 -5.30 17.11
CA GLY A 139 4.56 -5.36 15.73
C GLY A 139 5.10 -4.23 14.87
N VAL A 140 5.25 -3.00 15.40
CA VAL A 140 5.88 -1.87 14.70
C VAL A 140 7.37 -2.16 14.43
N LEU A 141 8.08 -2.70 15.41
CA LEU A 141 9.47 -3.13 15.24
C LEU A 141 9.59 -4.18 14.12
N LEU A 142 8.66 -5.15 14.09
CA LEU A 142 8.63 -6.15 13.03
C LEU A 142 8.35 -5.51 11.66
N CYS A 143 7.46 -4.53 11.55
CA CYS A 143 7.26 -3.77 10.31
C CYS A 143 8.54 -3.05 9.88
N PHE A 144 9.24 -2.42 10.82
CA PHE A 144 10.49 -1.69 10.58
C PHE A 144 11.60 -2.62 10.06
N MET A 145 11.63 -3.88 10.49
CA MET A 145 12.55 -4.88 9.94
C MET A 145 12.33 -5.16 8.44
N PHE A 146 11.19 -4.80 7.88
CA PHE A 146 10.92 -4.95 6.44
C PHE A 146 11.04 -3.63 5.67
N HIS A 147 10.63 -2.51 6.28
CA HIS A 147 10.69 -1.21 5.59
C HIS A 147 10.85 -0.03 6.56
N LEU A 148 11.76 0.89 6.20
CA LEU A 148 12.11 2.06 7.03
C LEU A 148 10.91 2.97 7.31
N SER A 149 9.98 3.17 6.35
CA SER A 149 8.80 4.02 6.53
C SER A 149 7.90 3.60 7.69
N ALA A 150 8.03 2.35 8.16
CA ALA A 150 7.30 1.85 9.33
C ALA A 150 7.62 2.59 10.64
N ILE A 151 8.72 3.36 10.70
CA ILE A 151 9.04 4.20 11.87
C ILE A 151 7.91 5.20 12.16
N PHE A 152 7.20 5.65 11.13
CA PHE A 152 6.04 6.51 11.28
C PHE A 152 4.93 5.89 12.13
N LEU A 153 4.82 4.57 12.16
CA LEU A 153 3.80 3.86 12.94
C LEU A 153 3.94 4.06 14.44
N VAL A 154 5.13 4.49 14.92
CA VAL A 154 5.37 4.82 16.33
C VAL A 154 4.44 5.92 16.83
N ILE A 155 4.07 6.88 15.99
CA ILE A 155 3.19 8.01 16.35
C ILE A 155 1.69 7.70 16.22
N ILE A 156 1.29 6.63 15.54
CA ILE A 156 -0.13 6.30 15.30
C ILE A 156 -0.96 6.16 16.59
N PRO A 157 -0.45 5.63 17.71
CA PRO A 157 -1.19 5.62 18.96
C PRO A 157 -1.69 7.01 19.43
N PHE A 158 -0.94 8.07 19.11
CA PHE A 158 -1.31 9.45 19.44
C PHE A 158 -2.31 10.04 18.46
N LEU A 159 -2.39 9.51 17.24
CA LEU A 159 -3.30 9.95 16.16
C LEU A 159 -4.61 9.14 16.11
N ARG A 160 -4.74 8.07 16.87
CA ARG A 160 -5.86 7.11 16.79
C ARG A 160 -7.24 7.72 17.08
N TRP A 161 -7.31 8.88 17.73
CA TRP A 161 -8.56 9.57 18.07
C TRP A 161 -9.01 10.56 16.99
N ILE A 162 -8.17 10.80 15.98
CA ILE A 162 -8.55 11.61 14.83
C ILE A 162 -9.70 10.89 14.11
N ARG A 163 -10.79 11.62 13.90
CA ARG A 163 -11.98 11.18 13.19
C ARG A 163 -12.48 12.33 12.35
N PHE A 164 -13.37 12.08 11.40
CA PHE A 164 -13.99 13.13 10.59
C PHE A 164 -14.95 14.00 11.45
N ASN A 165 -14.37 14.92 12.20
CA ASN A 165 -15.01 15.86 13.13
C ASN A 165 -14.30 17.24 13.02
N ALA A 166 -14.61 18.15 13.96
CA ALA A 166 -13.97 19.49 14.00
C ALA A 166 -12.44 19.44 14.09
N VAL A 167 -11.90 18.45 14.82
CA VAL A 167 -10.43 18.27 14.93
C VAL A 167 -9.82 17.95 13.57
N PHE A 168 -10.46 17.10 12.77
CA PHE A 168 -10.00 16.80 11.41
C PHE A 168 -9.99 18.06 10.53
N ILE A 169 -11.05 18.87 10.57
CA ILE A 169 -11.14 20.11 9.81
C ILE A 169 -10.03 21.07 10.22
N PHE A 170 -9.79 21.18 11.53
CA PHE A 170 -8.72 22.03 12.06
C PHE A 170 -7.34 21.55 11.61
N LEU A 171 -7.09 20.23 11.61
CA LEU A 171 -5.83 19.67 11.11
C LEU A 171 -5.65 19.91 9.62
N VAL A 172 -6.69 19.73 8.81
CA VAL A 172 -6.65 20.06 7.36
C VAL A 172 -6.30 21.54 7.16
N PHE A 173 -6.88 22.45 7.96
CA PHE A 173 -6.56 23.87 7.89
C PHE A 173 -5.10 24.14 8.24
N ILE A 174 -4.57 23.52 9.31
CA ILE A 174 -3.15 23.62 9.68
C ILE A 174 -2.27 23.07 8.55
N GLU A 175 -2.59 21.92 7.98
CA GLU A 175 -1.83 21.33 6.88
C GLU A 175 -1.78 22.29 5.69
N LEU A 176 -2.91 22.90 5.31
CA LEU A 176 -2.95 23.88 4.22
C LEU A 176 -2.08 25.12 4.50
N LEU A 177 -2.00 25.58 5.74
CA LEU A 177 -1.10 26.68 6.14
C LEU A 177 0.38 26.24 6.10
N LEU A 178 0.68 25.03 6.60
CA LEU A 178 2.04 24.50 6.60
C LEU A 178 2.57 24.26 5.19
N VAL A 179 1.71 23.88 4.29
CA VAL A 179 2.01 23.62 2.89
C VAL A 179 2.58 24.85 2.18
N LEU A 180 2.08 26.04 2.46
CA LEU A 180 2.61 27.29 1.89
C LEU A 180 4.09 27.50 2.23
N ASN A 181 4.59 26.88 3.30
CA ASN A 181 5.98 26.94 3.76
C ASN A 181 6.70 25.58 3.78
N PHE A 182 6.09 24.53 3.25
CA PHE A 182 6.56 23.15 3.44
C PHE A 182 7.97 22.90 2.89
N ARG A 183 8.28 23.47 1.71
CA ARG A 183 9.62 23.35 1.10
C ARG A 183 10.69 23.98 2.02
N ASN A 184 10.43 25.17 2.55
CA ASN A 184 11.37 25.85 3.47
C ASN A 184 11.51 25.08 4.79
N LEU A 185 10.43 24.48 5.29
CA LEU A 185 10.44 23.63 6.48
C LEU A 185 11.28 22.37 6.27
N LEU A 186 11.14 21.68 5.13
CA LEU A 186 11.95 20.49 4.83
C LEU A 186 13.44 20.84 4.69
N ILE A 187 13.77 21.94 4.00
CA ILE A 187 15.16 22.40 3.87
C ILE A 187 15.76 22.71 5.26
N ASN A 188 15.02 23.38 6.13
CA ASN A 188 15.48 23.69 7.48
C ASN A 188 15.66 22.42 8.34
N ILE A 189 14.73 21.44 8.24
CA ILE A 189 14.85 20.18 8.96
C ILE A 189 16.03 19.35 8.42
N SER A 190 16.23 19.29 7.11
CA SER A 190 17.37 18.56 6.52
C SER A 190 18.72 19.14 6.93
N SER A 191 18.80 20.47 7.01
CA SER A 191 20.02 21.15 7.47
C SER A 191 20.31 20.93 8.98
N ILE A 192 19.27 20.86 9.82
CA ILE A 192 19.41 20.61 11.27
C ILE A 192 19.80 19.13 11.53
N LEU A 193 19.21 18.19 10.79
CA LEU A 193 19.42 16.75 11.00
C LEU A 193 20.58 16.17 10.19
N SER A 194 21.21 16.98 9.30
CA SER A 194 22.30 16.55 8.37
C SER A 194 21.94 15.28 7.59
N ILE A 195 20.68 15.16 7.16
CA ILE A 195 20.19 13.97 6.44
C ILE A 195 20.18 14.28 4.94
N ASP A 196 21.27 13.95 4.23
CA ASP A 196 21.39 14.11 2.78
C ASP A 196 20.31 13.38 1.98
N LEU A 197 19.76 12.31 2.53
CA LEU A 197 18.68 11.54 1.94
C LEU A 197 17.39 12.36 1.76
N ILE A 198 17.13 13.35 2.62
CA ILE A 198 15.95 14.22 2.50
C ILE A 198 16.14 15.18 1.32
N ASN A 199 17.36 15.66 1.08
CA ASN A 199 17.64 16.59 -0.01
C ASN A 199 17.41 15.93 -1.39
N SER A 200 17.82 14.66 -1.57
CA SER A 200 17.55 13.92 -2.80
C SER A 200 16.05 13.77 -3.08
N TYR A 201 15.21 13.59 -2.05
CA TYR A 201 13.75 13.51 -2.19
C TYR A 201 13.08 14.87 -2.44
N ILE A 202 13.70 15.99 -2.07
CA ILE A 202 13.20 17.34 -2.35
C ILE A 202 13.42 17.69 -3.82
N ASP A 203 14.54 17.29 -4.39
CA ASP A 203 14.93 17.60 -5.77
C ASP A 203 14.21 16.72 -6.83
N GLU A 204 13.78 15.50 -6.47
CA GLU A 204 13.05 14.57 -7.34
C GLU A 204 11.55 14.91 -7.52
N THR A 205 11.06 16.05 -7.05
CA THR A 205 9.61 16.38 -6.96
C THR A 205 8.89 16.65 -8.29
N SER A 206 9.44 16.36 -9.44
CA SER A 206 8.76 16.60 -10.73
C SER A 206 7.91 15.40 -11.20
N HIS A 207 6.96 14.95 -10.39
CA HIS A 207 5.83 14.22 -10.94
C HIS A 207 4.90 15.27 -11.61
N GLY A 208 4.45 15.01 -12.84
CA GLY A 208 3.60 15.99 -13.54
C GLY A 208 2.33 16.32 -12.73
N LEU A 209 1.86 17.56 -12.81
CA LEU A 209 0.69 18.09 -12.09
C LEU A 209 -0.52 17.14 -12.10
N LEU A 210 -0.75 16.44 -13.21
CA LEU A 210 -1.84 15.48 -13.33
C LEU A 210 -1.67 14.28 -12.37
N ALA A 211 -0.45 13.80 -12.18
CA ALA A 211 -0.17 12.69 -11.26
C ALA A 211 -0.42 13.12 -9.81
N ASP A 212 -0.01 14.33 -9.45
CA ASP A 212 -0.20 14.89 -8.11
C ASP A 212 -1.69 15.12 -7.81
N LEU A 213 -2.43 15.66 -8.78
CA LEU A 213 -3.90 15.82 -8.68
C LEU A 213 -4.61 14.46 -8.54
N MET A 214 -4.17 13.43 -9.27
CA MET A 214 -4.74 12.09 -9.14
C MET A 214 -4.40 11.44 -7.79
N ASN A 215 -3.21 11.70 -7.25
CA ASN A 215 -2.87 11.28 -5.89
C ASN A 215 -3.73 11.98 -4.84
N LEU A 216 -3.91 13.31 -4.95
CA LEU A 216 -4.81 14.08 -4.09
C LEU A 216 -6.25 13.57 -4.16
N LEU A 217 -6.74 13.30 -5.37
CA LEU A 217 -8.08 12.75 -5.58
C LEU A 217 -8.27 11.42 -4.84
N ARG A 218 -7.32 10.48 -4.99
CA ARG A 218 -7.41 9.12 -4.45
C ARG A 218 -7.18 9.06 -2.95
N SER A 219 -6.22 9.82 -2.42
CA SER A 219 -5.79 9.69 -1.03
C SER A 219 -6.45 10.70 -0.08
N PHE A 220 -6.98 11.82 -0.58
CA PHE A 220 -7.64 12.85 0.24
C PHE A 220 -9.11 13.07 -0.15
N ILE A 221 -9.41 13.43 -1.40
CA ILE A 221 -10.76 13.86 -1.79
C ILE A 221 -11.76 12.69 -1.69
N ILE A 222 -11.47 11.55 -2.31
CA ILE A 222 -12.38 10.39 -2.29
C ILE A 222 -12.59 9.84 -0.88
N PRO A 223 -11.55 9.57 -0.07
CA PRO A 223 -11.75 9.07 1.30
C PRO A 223 -12.53 10.04 2.18
N THR A 224 -12.24 11.35 2.08
CA THR A 224 -12.92 12.38 2.88
C THR A 224 -14.39 12.52 2.48
N THR A 225 -14.69 12.65 1.18
CA THR A 225 -16.08 12.76 0.68
C THR A 225 -16.87 11.50 0.98
N PHE A 226 -16.28 10.32 0.81
CA PHE A 226 -16.89 9.04 1.20
C PHE A 226 -17.25 9.01 2.69
N ALA A 227 -16.32 9.38 3.56
CA ALA A 227 -16.53 9.41 4.99
C ALA A 227 -17.65 10.40 5.40
N LEU A 228 -17.65 11.60 4.84
CA LEU A 228 -18.67 12.62 5.10
C LEU A 228 -20.04 12.18 4.60
N MET A 229 -20.13 11.57 3.42
CA MET A 229 -21.36 11.01 2.87
C MET A 229 -21.94 9.93 3.79
N ILE A 230 -21.10 8.98 4.25
CA ILE A 230 -21.56 7.90 5.12
C ILE A 230 -21.99 8.42 6.50
N LYS A 231 -21.20 9.30 7.12
CA LYS A 231 -21.45 9.79 8.48
C LYS A 231 -22.57 10.83 8.54
N LYS A 232 -22.48 11.88 7.73
CA LYS A 232 -23.42 13.01 7.75
C LYS A 232 -24.63 12.78 6.86
N GLY A 233 -24.41 12.25 5.64
CA GLY A 233 -25.49 11.99 4.69
C GLY A 233 -26.36 10.81 5.10
N LEU A 234 -25.76 9.65 5.31
CA LEU A 234 -26.48 8.41 5.60
C LEU A 234 -26.59 8.10 7.10
N LYS A 235 -25.96 8.89 7.98
CA LYS A 235 -25.93 8.73 9.45
C LYS A 235 -25.55 7.30 9.88
N ARG A 236 -24.56 6.68 9.18
CA ARG A 236 -24.07 5.34 9.46
C ARG A 236 -22.69 5.35 10.10
N LYS A 237 -22.39 4.31 10.89
CA LYS A 237 -21.02 4.08 11.39
C LYS A 237 -20.11 3.71 10.24
N MET A 238 -18.92 4.27 10.24
CA MET A 238 -17.87 3.97 9.28
C MET A 238 -16.83 3.05 9.92
N PRO A 239 -16.59 1.84 9.36
CA PRO A 239 -15.51 0.98 9.82
C PRO A 239 -14.15 1.70 9.63
N PHE A 240 -13.23 1.51 10.58
CA PHE A 240 -11.87 2.06 10.51
C PHE A 240 -11.80 3.58 10.32
N GLU A 241 -12.80 4.34 10.79
CA GLU A 241 -12.91 5.79 10.58
C GLU A 241 -11.61 6.55 10.92
N ASN A 242 -10.97 6.20 12.04
CA ASN A 242 -9.71 6.82 12.47
C ASN A 242 -8.57 6.56 11.47
N MET A 243 -8.43 5.33 10.97
CA MET A 243 -7.39 5.00 9.98
C MET A 243 -7.62 5.73 8.66
N ILE A 244 -8.88 5.89 8.26
CA ILE A 244 -9.24 6.60 7.03
C ILE A 244 -9.05 8.12 7.19
N ALA A 245 -9.32 8.67 8.38
CA ALA A 245 -9.03 10.07 8.66
C ALA A 245 -7.51 10.37 8.59
N ILE A 246 -6.68 9.49 9.16
CA ILE A 246 -5.21 9.58 9.05
C ILE A 246 -4.77 9.42 7.59
N PHE A 247 -5.34 8.45 6.86
CA PHE A 247 -5.10 8.26 5.42
C PHE A 247 -5.34 9.54 4.63
N SER A 248 -6.47 10.22 4.90
CA SER A 248 -6.82 11.48 4.22
C SER A 248 -5.84 12.60 4.54
N LEU A 249 -5.45 12.78 5.82
CA LEU A 249 -4.48 13.82 6.21
C LEU A 249 -3.12 13.58 5.54
N ILE A 250 -2.57 12.37 5.62
CA ILE A 250 -1.31 12.04 4.94
C ILE A 250 -1.45 12.21 3.41
N GLY A 251 -2.62 11.88 2.86
CA GLY A 251 -2.92 12.02 1.44
C GLY A 251 -2.93 13.48 0.97
N LEU A 252 -3.35 14.42 1.82
CA LEU A 252 -3.25 15.85 1.54
C LEU A 252 -1.78 16.31 1.49
N LEU A 253 -0.96 15.87 2.44
CA LEU A 253 0.48 16.12 2.41
C LEU A 253 1.16 15.49 1.19
N GLY A 254 0.64 14.36 0.70
CA GLY A 254 1.11 13.68 -0.50
C GLY A 254 0.99 14.49 -1.79
N PHE A 255 0.18 15.54 -1.82
CA PHE A 255 0.15 16.51 -2.92
C PHE A 255 1.46 17.30 -3.05
N PHE A 256 2.17 17.49 -1.94
CA PHE A 256 3.41 18.28 -1.89
C PHE A 256 4.67 17.46 -2.00
N ASN A 257 4.66 16.23 -1.47
CA ASN A 257 5.72 15.26 -1.68
C ASN A 257 5.12 13.84 -1.79
N PRO A 258 4.77 13.42 -3.01
CA PRO A 258 4.13 12.13 -3.24
C PRO A 258 5.06 10.95 -2.93
N ILE A 259 6.38 11.13 -2.98
CA ILE A 259 7.34 10.05 -2.73
C ILE A 259 7.32 9.66 -1.25
N ILE A 260 7.43 10.63 -0.35
CA ILE A 260 7.46 10.39 1.10
C ILE A 260 6.07 10.00 1.59
N PHE A 261 5.08 10.86 1.35
CA PHE A 261 3.73 10.66 1.90
C PHE A 261 2.95 9.56 1.19
N GLY A 262 3.25 9.29 -0.11
CA GLY A 262 2.69 8.15 -0.82
C GLY A 262 3.02 6.82 -0.14
N ARG A 263 4.26 6.64 0.35
CA ARG A 263 4.63 5.45 1.12
C ARG A 263 3.88 5.36 2.45
N LEU A 264 3.67 6.49 3.12
CA LEU A 264 2.90 6.50 4.37
C LEU A 264 1.42 6.19 4.14
N THR A 265 0.82 6.63 3.03
CA THR A 265 -0.58 6.30 2.70
C THR A 265 -0.79 4.80 2.47
N ASN A 266 0.24 4.07 2.01
CA ASN A 266 0.14 2.63 1.78
C ASN A 266 -0.27 1.84 3.04
N TYR A 267 0.13 2.30 4.24
CA TYR A 267 -0.25 1.65 5.50
C TYR A 267 -1.76 1.72 5.80
N PHE A 268 -2.49 2.63 5.17
CA PHE A 268 -3.90 2.90 5.49
C PHE A 268 -4.88 2.50 4.39
N ILE A 269 -4.42 2.32 3.14
CA ILE A 269 -5.29 2.03 2.00
C ILE A 269 -6.09 0.74 2.16
N LEU A 270 -5.54 -0.28 2.86
CA LEU A 270 -6.24 -1.53 3.13
C LEU A 270 -7.46 -1.32 4.03
N PHE A 271 -7.37 -0.45 5.03
CA PHE A 271 -8.51 -0.09 5.91
C PHE A 271 -9.59 0.65 5.13
N PHE A 272 -9.19 1.55 4.25
CA PHE A 272 -10.12 2.25 3.36
C PHE A 272 -10.82 1.26 2.44
N SER A 273 -10.11 0.35 1.80
CA SER A 273 -10.66 -0.67 0.91
C SER A 273 -11.65 -1.60 1.62
N LEU A 274 -11.34 -2.05 2.86
CA LEU A 274 -12.27 -2.85 3.65
C LEU A 274 -13.51 -2.06 4.08
N SER A 275 -13.35 -0.79 4.41
CA SER A 275 -14.47 0.08 4.76
C SER A 275 -15.43 0.24 3.59
N ILE A 276 -14.90 0.53 2.39
CA ILE A 276 -15.69 0.62 1.16
C ILE A 276 -16.44 -0.69 0.90
N ALA A 277 -15.74 -1.83 0.93
CA ALA A 277 -16.35 -3.13 0.69
C ALA A 277 -17.50 -3.42 1.66
N THR A 278 -17.31 -3.13 2.95
CA THR A 278 -18.33 -3.32 3.98
C THR A 278 -19.53 -2.43 3.73
N ILE A 279 -19.30 -1.14 3.47
CA ILE A 279 -20.38 -0.16 3.24
C ILE A 279 -21.14 -0.47 1.95
N ILE A 280 -20.47 -0.84 0.85
CA ILE A 280 -21.15 -1.22 -0.40
C ILE A 280 -22.14 -2.35 -0.15
N VAL A 281 -21.74 -3.42 0.53
CA VAL A 281 -22.64 -4.56 0.78
C VAL A 281 -23.79 -4.16 1.71
N ASP A 282 -23.52 -3.35 2.73
CA ASP A 282 -24.56 -2.86 3.65
C ASP A 282 -25.57 -1.92 2.94
N LEU A 283 -25.13 -1.13 1.95
CA LEU A 283 -25.99 -0.29 1.14
C LEU A 283 -26.83 -1.13 0.15
N LEU A 284 -26.21 -2.11 -0.51
CA LEU A 284 -26.89 -3.00 -1.46
C LEU A 284 -28.01 -3.83 -0.78
N ARG A 285 -27.85 -4.15 0.51
CA ARG A 285 -28.86 -4.86 1.31
C ARG A 285 -30.01 -3.97 1.78
N SER A 286 -29.93 -2.67 1.56
CA SER A 286 -31.01 -1.76 1.95
C SER A 286 -32.29 -2.00 1.14
N LYS A 287 -33.43 -1.95 1.81
CA LYS A 287 -34.75 -2.01 1.14
C LYS A 287 -35.06 -0.74 0.32
N ARG A 288 -34.42 0.40 0.65
CA ARG A 288 -34.64 1.68 -0.03
C ARG A 288 -33.82 1.76 -1.30
N TYR A 289 -34.48 1.92 -2.45
CA TYR A 289 -33.85 2.03 -3.76
C TYR A 289 -32.80 3.15 -3.82
N ILE A 290 -33.10 4.32 -3.30
CA ILE A 290 -32.17 5.47 -3.27
C ILE A 290 -30.86 5.10 -2.56
N ILE A 291 -30.94 4.34 -1.45
CA ILE A 291 -29.74 3.92 -0.70
C ILE A 291 -28.90 2.93 -1.51
N ARG A 292 -29.52 2.04 -2.29
CA ARG A 292 -28.78 1.11 -3.16
C ARG A 292 -28.04 1.85 -4.28
N ASN A 293 -28.61 2.94 -4.80
CA ASN A 293 -27.96 3.75 -5.84
C ASN A 293 -26.64 4.37 -5.34
N TYR A 294 -26.53 4.72 -4.05
CA TYR A 294 -25.26 5.17 -3.49
C TYR A 294 -24.16 4.08 -3.61
N ALA A 295 -24.51 2.80 -3.41
CA ALA A 295 -23.53 1.72 -3.59
C ALA A 295 -23.01 1.66 -5.03
N THR A 296 -23.89 1.79 -6.02
CA THR A 296 -23.52 1.82 -7.44
C THR A 296 -22.62 3.01 -7.76
N ILE A 297 -22.95 4.20 -7.26
CA ILE A 297 -22.13 5.41 -7.42
C ILE A 297 -20.73 5.21 -6.81
N ILE A 298 -20.64 4.66 -5.61
CA ILE A 298 -19.37 4.37 -4.95
C ILE A 298 -18.53 3.40 -5.80
N ILE A 299 -19.14 2.32 -6.31
CA ILE A 299 -18.45 1.34 -7.16
C ILE A 299 -17.90 2.03 -8.42
N ILE A 300 -18.70 2.86 -9.08
CA ILE A 300 -18.29 3.59 -10.29
C ILE A 300 -17.13 4.53 -9.98
N ILE A 301 -17.21 5.31 -8.90
CA ILE A 301 -16.14 6.24 -8.49
C ILE A 301 -14.84 5.48 -8.23
N ILE A 302 -14.89 4.36 -7.50
CA ILE A 302 -13.72 3.55 -7.20
C ILE A 302 -13.16 2.90 -8.47
N ALA A 303 -14.01 2.35 -9.31
CA ALA A 303 -13.58 1.73 -10.57
C ALA A 303 -12.91 2.75 -11.52
N ILE A 304 -13.47 3.95 -11.65
CA ILE A 304 -12.90 5.00 -12.49
C ILE A 304 -11.61 5.54 -11.87
N SER A 305 -11.62 5.94 -10.59
CA SER A 305 -10.48 6.63 -9.98
C SER A 305 -9.28 5.73 -9.78
N TYR A 306 -9.48 4.50 -9.30
CA TYR A 306 -8.37 3.56 -9.07
C TYR A 306 -8.14 2.67 -10.30
N GLY A 307 -9.19 2.21 -10.99
CA GLY A 307 -9.08 1.41 -12.20
C GLY A 307 -8.40 2.16 -13.34
N SER A 308 -8.55 3.49 -13.43
CA SER A 308 -7.83 4.30 -14.43
C SER A 308 -6.32 4.19 -14.31
N SER A 309 -5.77 3.90 -13.12
CA SER A 309 -4.33 3.67 -12.96
C SER A 309 -3.82 2.45 -13.70
N TYR A 310 -4.69 1.48 -14.00
CA TYR A 310 -4.35 0.30 -14.81
C TYR A 310 -4.35 0.58 -16.31
N ILE A 311 -5.04 1.62 -16.77
CA ILE A 311 -5.27 1.87 -18.19
C ILE A 311 -4.54 3.13 -18.68
N MET A 312 -4.57 4.22 -17.93
CA MET A 312 -4.17 5.55 -18.40
C MET A 312 -2.69 5.90 -18.18
N TYR A 313 -1.95 5.13 -17.40
CA TYR A 313 -0.58 5.46 -17.06
C TYR A 313 0.40 4.47 -17.70
N LYS A 314 1.66 4.89 -17.90
CA LYS A 314 2.77 3.99 -18.30
C LYS A 314 2.85 2.70 -17.45
N ARG A 315 2.18 2.70 -16.30
CA ARG A 315 2.02 1.54 -15.41
C ARG A 315 1.30 0.35 -16.05
N TYR A 316 0.42 0.57 -17.03
CA TYR A 316 -0.21 -0.57 -17.67
C TYR A 316 0.85 -1.47 -18.34
N THR A 317 1.90 -0.90 -18.94
CA THR A 317 2.98 -1.65 -19.56
C THR A 317 3.89 -2.35 -18.52
N LEU A 318 3.88 -1.92 -17.25
CA LEU A 318 4.57 -2.64 -16.18
C LEU A 318 3.88 -3.97 -15.83
N TRP A 319 2.56 -4.03 -15.96
CA TRP A 319 1.75 -5.21 -15.62
C TRP A 319 1.21 -5.95 -16.83
N TYR A 320 1.06 -5.31 -17.98
CA TYR A 320 0.53 -5.87 -19.21
C TYR A 320 1.51 -5.71 -20.39
N PRO A 321 1.57 -6.69 -21.30
CA PRO A 321 0.91 -8.00 -21.18
C PRO A 321 1.49 -8.80 -20.00
N TYR A 322 0.61 -9.52 -19.29
CA TYR A 322 1.06 -10.44 -18.26
C TYR A 322 1.86 -11.57 -18.90
N CYS A 323 3.02 -11.86 -18.33
CA CYS A 323 3.88 -12.96 -18.73
C CYS A 323 4.14 -13.87 -17.53
N SER A 324 3.99 -15.17 -17.69
CA SER A 324 4.36 -16.16 -16.68
C SER A 324 5.68 -16.85 -17.04
N ILE A 325 6.31 -17.48 -16.07
CA ILE A 325 7.54 -18.29 -16.29
C ILE A 325 7.33 -19.43 -17.29
N PHE A 326 6.08 -19.79 -17.60
CA PHE A 326 5.71 -20.82 -18.59
C PHE A 326 5.31 -20.23 -19.94
N SER A 327 5.34 -18.91 -20.11
CA SER A 327 4.95 -18.25 -21.33
C SER A 327 6.05 -18.36 -22.38
N ALA A 328 5.67 -18.51 -23.67
CA ALA A 328 6.61 -18.41 -24.78
C ALA A 328 7.02 -16.96 -25.14
N LYS A 329 6.45 -15.95 -24.45
CA LYS A 329 6.61 -14.51 -24.79
C LYS A 329 7.64 -13.78 -23.92
N HIS A 330 8.64 -14.47 -23.42
CA HIS A 330 9.68 -13.87 -22.57
C HIS A 330 10.44 -12.75 -23.31
N ILE A 331 10.82 -12.97 -24.56
CA ILE A 331 11.56 -11.99 -25.39
C ILE A 331 10.77 -10.68 -25.54
N GLU A 332 9.45 -10.76 -25.77
CA GLU A 332 8.59 -9.57 -25.86
C GLU A 332 8.57 -8.80 -24.53
N ARG A 333 8.52 -9.52 -23.41
CA ARG A 333 8.52 -8.92 -22.05
C ARG A 333 9.85 -8.25 -21.72
N GLU A 334 10.97 -8.90 -22.01
CA GLU A 334 12.31 -8.34 -21.82
C GLU A 334 12.52 -7.08 -22.68
N TYR A 335 12.03 -7.08 -23.92
CA TYR A 335 12.09 -5.90 -24.78
C TYR A 335 11.29 -4.73 -24.19
N LEU A 336 10.07 -4.99 -23.69
CA LEU A 336 9.27 -3.98 -23.01
C LEU A 336 9.97 -3.41 -21.78
N ASN A 337 10.61 -4.26 -20.96
CA ASN A 337 11.33 -3.82 -19.77
C ASN A 337 12.54 -2.95 -20.13
N LYS A 338 13.33 -3.35 -21.14
CA LYS A 338 14.45 -2.54 -21.64
C LYS A 338 14.01 -1.16 -22.13
N THR A 339 12.88 -1.07 -22.83
CA THR A 339 12.32 0.23 -23.30
C THR A 339 11.78 1.09 -22.19
N LEU A 340 11.33 0.50 -21.07
CA LEU A 340 10.84 1.22 -19.88
C LEU A 340 11.99 1.71 -18.98
N LEU A 341 13.07 0.94 -18.86
CA LEU A 341 14.24 1.29 -18.06
C LEU A 341 15.11 2.36 -18.72
N ASN A 342 15.11 2.44 -20.06
CA ASN A 342 15.86 3.44 -20.83
C ASN A 342 15.12 4.78 -20.98
N ARG A 343 14.03 5.00 -20.27
CA ARG A 343 13.23 6.23 -20.22
C ARG A 343 13.23 6.85 -18.82
#